data_5926a3370d2ea50844dcab8d571c15ff
#
_entry.id   5926a3370d2ea50844dcab8d571c15ff
#
_cell.length_a   1.000
_cell.length_b   1.000
_cell.length_c   1.000
_cell.angle_alpha   90.00
_cell.angle_beta   90.00
_cell.angle_gamma   90.00
#
_symmetry.space_group_name_H-M   'P 1'
#
loop_
_entity.id
_entity.type
_entity.pdbx_description
1 polymer ?
#
loop_
_entity_poly.entity_id
_entity_poly.type
_entity_poly.pdbx_seq_one_letter_code
_entity_poly.pdbx_strand_id
1 'polypeptide(L)'
;MTTPGGGPSGGTVTSREPAKAPSRVFCARLAGIGVFDPNGDLLGRVRDVVVTLRLGRQAPRVLGLVVEVQRRRIFVPMSRVTTIDVGAVVLASGTLNWRRFEQRPGEVLVLGELLDRQVSAPRGGGGGGGGGGGEDTVTVVDAAMEQTRGHDWFLTHIAVREGRRRRAHVRTVDWDEVKGLSVSEQVQGAASLLAAFEQLRPADLAQMLHSLSRKRRDEVAAALDDDRLADVLEELPEDEQVELLASLEDERAADVLEAMGPDDAADLLGELPTEQAEHLLALMEPQEAAPVRRLLAYADDTAGGLMTNEPIILPPNATVAEALARVRNPELSPALAGQVYVVRPPFETPTGRYLGIAHFQRLLREPPSALVGAVIDTGIDPLTPEQSLAAVTRYLASYNFVAAAVVDNESRLLGAVTVDDVLDHLLPENWRDEDLAEDELAEEKLGRQDGRPGGDGDGPA
;
A
#
# COMPACT_ATOMS: atom_id res chain seq x y z
N MET A 1 72.96 24.44 5.47
CA MET A 1 72.97 23.26 6.33
C MET A 1 71.58 22.90 6.77
N THR A 2 71.16 21.78 6.23
CA THR A 2 70.22 20.75 6.75
C THR A 2 68.76 21.09 6.96
N THR A 3 67.93 20.61 6.00
CA THR A 3 66.61 19.98 6.11
C THR A 3 66.68 18.71 6.99
N PRO A 4 65.59 17.98 7.27
CA PRO A 4 64.13 18.12 7.02
C PRO A 4 63.25 17.67 8.19
N GLY A 5 61.97 17.93 8.11
CA GLY A 5 60.99 17.36 9.03
C GLY A 5 59.68 17.01 8.30
N GLY A 6 59.40 15.71 8.18
CA GLY A 6 58.21 15.18 7.48
C GLY A 6 56.92 15.39 8.28
N GLY A 7 55.89 15.75 7.60
CA GLY A 7 54.51 15.75 8.09
C GLY A 7 53.80 14.43 7.73
N PRO A 8 52.79 13.98 8.53
CA PRO A 8 52.10 12.74 8.24
C PRO A 8 50.98 12.94 7.20
N SER A 9 50.95 12.00 6.27
CA SER A 9 49.96 11.83 5.23
C SER A 9 48.54 11.70 5.81
N GLY A 10 47.66 12.65 5.47
CA GLY A 10 46.26 12.54 5.68
C GLY A 10 45.64 11.46 4.76
N GLY A 11 45.17 10.38 5.37
CA GLY A 11 44.41 9.36 4.68
C GLY A 11 43.10 9.94 4.20
N THR A 12 42.92 9.97 2.89
CA THR A 12 41.67 10.33 2.25
C THR A 12 40.64 9.25 2.58
N VAL A 13 39.68 9.59 3.41
CA VAL A 13 38.47 8.77 3.59
C VAL A 13 37.66 8.86 2.28
N THR A 14 37.83 7.86 1.43
CA THR A 14 36.95 7.67 0.28
C THR A 14 35.54 7.40 0.80
N SER A 15 34.66 8.39 0.71
CA SER A 15 33.24 8.22 0.83
C SER A 15 32.78 7.22 -0.24
N ARG A 16 32.47 6.00 0.20
CA ARG A 16 31.80 5.02 -0.64
C ARG A 16 30.44 5.61 -1.02
N GLU A 17 30.25 5.88 -2.32
CA GLU A 17 28.93 6.13 -2.87
C GLU A 17 28.00 4.98 -2.45
N PRO A 18 26.72 5.27 -2.06
CA PRO A 18 25.77 4.21 -1.77
C PRO A 18 25.61 3.35 -3.02
N ALA A 19 25.89 2.08 -2.88
CA ALA A 19 25.72 1.11 -3.96
C ALA A 19 24.26 1.20 -4.43
N LYS A 20 24.06 1.46 -5.74
CA LYS A 20 22.73 1.46 -6.37
C LYS A 20 22.08 0.13 -6.02
N ALA A 21 20.89 0.17 -5.39
CA ALA A 21 20.14 -1.03 -5.01
C ALA A 21 20.07 -1.98 -6.20
N PRO A 22 20.30 -3.29 -6.01
CA PRO A 22 20.29 -4.24 -7.10
C PRO A 22 18.91 -4.24 -7.75
N SER A 23 18.85 -4.02 -9.06
CA SER A 23 17.60 -4.02 -9.82
C SER A 23 16.91 -5.38 -9.84
N ARG A 24 17.62 -6.43 -9.42
CA ARG A 24 17.15 -7.81 -9.39
C ARG A 24 17.64 -8.51 -8.12
N VAL A 25 16.72 -9.12 -7.37
CA VAL A 25 17.01 -9.85 -6.13
C VAL A 25 16.54 -11.29 -6.26
N PHE A 26 17.41 -12.24 -6.00
CA PHE A 26 17.10 -13.67 -5.97
C PHE A 26 16.57 -14.08 -4.58
N CYS A 27 15.43 -14.73 -4.52
CA CYS A 27 14.73 -15.07 -3.27
C CYS A 27 15.53 -16.00 -2.36
N ALA A 28 16.25 -17.00 -2.92
CA ALA A 28 17.09 -17.89 -2.13
C ALA A 28 18.20 -17.13 -1.38
N ARG A 29 18.64 -15.98 -1.88
CA ARG A 29 19.63 -15.15 -1.19
C ARG A 29 19.05 -14.41 0.01
N LEU A 30 17.74 -14.21 0.05
CA LEU A 30 17.09 -13.56 1.17
C LEU A 30 16.97 -14.48 2.38
N ALA A 31 17.01 -15.79 2.18
CA ALA A 31 16.92 -16.77 3.26
C ALA A 31 18.00 -16.54 4.32
N GLY A 32 17.58 -16.25 5.55
CA GLY A 32 18.48 -16.04 6.69
C GLY A 32 19.12 -14.65 6.78
N ILE A 33 18.90 -13.76 5.80
CA ILE A 33 19.36 -12.37 5.87
C ILE A 33 18.71 -11.66 7.07
N GLY A 34 19.48 -10.76 7.73
CA GLY A 34 19.00 -9.93 8.82
C GLY A 34 18.03 -8.85 8.33
N VAL A 35 16.97 -8.66 9.10
CA VAL A 35 16.02 -7.57 8.94
C VAL A 35 16.32 -6.52 10.00
N PHE A 36 16.50 -5.27 9.61
CA PHE A 36 16.94 -4.17 10.46
C PHE A 36 15.92 -3.03 10.44
N ASP A 37 15.80 -2.36 11.56
CA ASP A 37 15.07 -1.11 11.64
C ASP A 37 15.88 0.06 11.01
N PRO A 38 15.30 1.29 10.91
CA PRO A 38 16.01 2.46 10.40
C PRO A 38 17.23 2.88 11.23
N ASN A 39 17.30 2.47 12.49
CA ASN A 39 18.40 2.78 13.39
C ASN A 39 19.57 1.77 13.27
N GLY A 40 19.34 0.67 12.55
CA GLY A 40 20.32 -0.41 12.37
C GLY A 40 20.22 -1.53 13.41
N ASP A 41 19.16 -1.56 14.19
CA ASP A 41 18.91 -2.65 15.13
C ASP A 41 18.36 -3.88 14.43
N LEU A 42 18.87 -5.06 14.80
CA LEU A 42 18.44 -6.34 14.21
C LEU A 42 17.10 -6.76 14.81
N LEU A 43 16.07 -6.75 13.99
CA LEU A 43 14.72 -7.18 14.36
C LEU A 43 14.53 -8.70 14.23
N GLY A 44 15.03 -9.29 13.14
CA GLY A 44 14.85 -10.70 12.85
C GLY A 44 15.60 -11.18 11.63
N ARG A 45 15.19 -12.33 11.06
CA ARG A 45 15.80 -12.89 9.85
C ARG A 45 14.73 -13.37 8.88
N VAL A 46 14.91 -13.09 7.60
CA VAL A 46 14.03 -13.56 6.53
C VAL A 46 14.00 -15.10 6.49
N ARG A 47 12.80 -15.68 6.42
CA ARG A 47 12.57 -17.13 6.29
C ARG A 47 12.00 -17.50 4.94
N ASP A 48 11.09 -16.68 4.41
CA ASP A 48 10.49 -16.93 3.10
C ASP A 48 10.05 -15.61 2.45
N VAL A 49 9.61 -15.69 1.21
CA VAL A 49 9.00 -14.61 0.44
C VAL A 49 7.59 -15.04 0.08
N VAL A 50 6.60 -14.21 0.41
CA VAL A 50 5.19 -14.47 0.12
C VAL A 50 4.84 -13.81 -1.21
N VAL A 51 4.21 -14.56 -2.10
CA VAL A 51 3.76 -14.06 -3.40
C VAL A 51 2.33 -14.52 -3.67
N THR A 52 1.60 -13.74 -4.45
CA THR A 52 0.34 -14.19 -5.02
C THR A 52 0.53 -14.60 -6.47
N LEU A 53 0.11 -15.82 -6.82
CA LEU A 53 0.18 -16.31 -8.19
C LEU A 53 -0.97 -15.69 -9.00
N ARG A 54 -0.61 -15.08 -10.11
CA ARG A 54 -1.55 -14.48 -11.05
C ARG A 54 -1.99 -15.47 -12.12
N LEU A 55 -3.13 -15.19 -12.74
CA LEU A 55 -3.60 -16.00 -13.85
C LEU A 55 -2.78 -15.83 -15.11
N GLY A 56 -2.76 -16.90 -15.88
CA GLY A 56 -2.04 -16.91 -17.14
C GLY A 56 -0.53 -16.90 -16.92
N ARG A 57 0.18 -16.05 -17.65
CA ARG A 57 1.64 -15.93 -17.63
C ARG A 57 2.16 -14.66 -16.96
N GLN A 58 1.31 -13.98 -16.21
CA GLN A 58 1.71 -12.75 -15.53
C GLN A 58 2.66 -13.06 -14.36
N ALA A 59 3.63 -12.17 -14.16
CA ALA A 59 4.56 -12.28 -13.06
C ALA A 59 3.84 -12.13 -11.70
N PRO A 60 4.03 -13.04 -10.72
CA PRO A 60 3.44 -12.94 -9.40
C PRO A 60 3.87 -11.67 -8.68
N ARG A 61 2.94 -11.05 -7.96
CA ARG A 61 3.25 -9.93 -7.07
C ARG A 61 3.86 -10.47 -5.78
N VAL A 62 4.91 -9.83 -5.31
CA VAL A 62 5.51 -10.12 -4.01
C VAL A 62 4.77 -9.30 -2.96
N LEU A 63 4.07 -9.98 -2.06
CA LEU A 63 3.28 -9.36 -1.00
C LEU A 63 4.16 -8.92 0.18
N GLY A 64 5.09 -9.77 0.60
CA GLY A 64 5.91 -9.49 1.76
C GLY A 64 6.93 -10.58 2.06
N LEU A 65 7.51 -10.48 3.23
CA LEU A 65 8.53 -11.39 3.75
C LEU A 65 8.01 -12.10 4.99
N VAL A 66 8.25 -13.39 5.12
CA VAL A 66 8.13 -14.10 6.40
C VAL A 66 9.42 -13.88 7.16
N VAL A 67 9.35 -13.21 8.29
CA VAL A 67 10.50 -12.90 9.14
C VAL A 67 10.41 -13.69 10.43
N GLU A 68 11.49 -14.32 10.84
CA GLU A 68 11.58 -14.97 12.15
C GLU A 68 12.17 -14.01 13.17
N VAL A 69 11.36 -13.69 14.18
CA VAL A 69 11.72 -12.85 15.31
C VAL A 69 11.50 -13.65 16.59
N GLN A 70 12.51 -13.81 17.43
CA GLN A 70 12.41 -14.56 18.70
C GLN A 70 11.69 -15.91 18.60
N ARG A 71 11.95 -16.69 17.53
CA ARG A 71 11.32 -17.97 17.22
C ARG A 71 9.85 -17.90 16.74
N ARG A 72 9.29 -16.73 16.53
CA ARG A 72 8.01 -16.55 15.86
C ARG A 72 8.24 -16.20 14.39
N ARG A 73 7.38 -16.67 13.52
CA ARG A 73 7.32 -16.25 12.12
C ARG A 73 6.23 -15.21 12.03
N ILE A 74 6.56 -14.04 11.54
CA ILE A 74 5.64 -12.92 11.34
C ILE A 74 5.68 -12.49 9.87
N PHE A 75 4.63 -11.86 9.41
CA PHE A 75 4.54 -11.28 8.06
C PHE A 75 5.01 -9.82 8.10
N VAL A 76 5.83 -9.44 7.13
CA VAL A 76 6.29 -8.07 6.92
C VAL A 76 5.96 -7.69 5.49
N PRO A 77 4.98 -6.81 5.24
CA PRO A 77 4.58 -6.41 3.90
C PRO A 77 5.71 -5.67 3.17
N MET A 78 5.75 -5.79 1.83
CA MET A 78 6.79 -5.14 1.01
C MET A 78 6.74 -3.61 1.09
N SER A 79 5.60 -3.03 1.38
CA SER A 79 5.44 -1.58 1.62
C SER A 79 6.30 -1.07 2.78
N ARG A 80 6.54 -1.91 3.79
CA ARG A 80 7.43 -1.58 4.92
C ARG A 80 8.91 -1.80 4.64
N VAL A 81 9.27 -2.36 3.50
CA VAL A 81 10.67 -2.62 3.11
C VAL A 81 11.23 -1.44 2.34
N THR A 82 12.15 -0.70 2.95
CA THR A 82 12.80 0.47 2.31
C THR A 82 13.93 0.06 1.38
N THR A 83 14.73 -0.94 1.78
CA THR A 83 15.91 -1.34 1.01
C THR A 83 16.20 -2.82 1.19
N ILE A 84 16.48 -3.48 0.07
CA ILE A 84 17.03 -4.85 0.05
C ILE A 84 18.44 -4.76 -0.49
N ASP A 85 19.43 -5.10 0.32
CA ASP A 85 20.84 -5.12 -0.06
C ASP A 85 21.41 -6.55 0.06
N VAL A 86 22.67 -6.74 -0.33
CA VAL A 86 23.36 -8.04 -0.40
C VAL A 86 23.37 -8.80 0.95
N GLY A 87 23.20 -8.13 2.07
CA GLY A 87 23.27 -8.74 3.40
C GLY A 87 22.24 -8.23 4.41
N ALA A 88 21.33 -7.35 4.01
CA ALA A 88 20.37 -6.75 4.91
C ALA A 88 19.06 -6.37 4.20
N VAL A 89 17.96 -6.51 4.92
CA VAL A 89 16.68 -5.90 4.60
C VAL A 89 16.44 -4.80 5.63
N VAL A 90 16.16 -3.58 5.19
CA VAL A 90 15.91 -2.44 6.06
C VAL A 90 14.45 -2.05 5.95
N LEU A 91 13.78 -1.90 7.09
CA LEU A 91 12.38 -1.49 7.18
C LEU A 91 12.23 0.01 7.34
N ALA A 92 11.08 0.54 6.99
CA ALA A 92 10.74 1.96 7.18
C ALA A 92 10.57 2.33 8.66
N SER A 93 10.19 1.36 9.51
CA SER A 93 10.03 1.54 10.96
C SER A 93 10.46 0.29 11.71
N GLY A 94 10.77 0.44 13.00
CA GLY A 94 11.11 -0.67 13.91
C GLY A 94 9.89 -1.41 14.49
N THR A 95 8.68 -0.90 14.27
CA THR A 95 7.44 -1.55 14.70
C THR A 95 7.13 -2.75 13.82
N LEU A 96 6.90 -3.90 14.44
CA LEU A 96 6.56 -5.14 13.76
C LEU A 96 5.23 -5.65 14.28
N ASN A 97 4.38 -6.12 13.37
CA ASN A 97 3.23 -6.91 13.75
C ASN A 97 3.71 -8.26 14.31
N TRP A 98 3.39 -8.57 15.58
CA TRP A 98 3.84 -9.78 16.27
C TRP A 98 2.94 -10.98 16.05
N ARG A 99 1.88 -10.85 15.21
CA ARG A 99 1.01 -11.97 14.89
C ARG A 99 1.79 -13.05 14.19
N ARG A 100 1.45 -14.29 14.50
CA ARG A 100 2.03 -15.43 13.83
C ARG A 100 1.59 -15.42 12.38
N PHE A 101 2.55 -15.53 11.46
CA PHE A 101 2.25 -15.68 10.03
C PHE A 101 1.43 -16.96 9.80
N GLU A 102 0.30 -16.83 9.16
CA GLU A 102 -0.56 -17.90 8.64
C GLU A 102 -0.75 -17.64 7.15
N GLN A 103 -0.44 -18.66 6.34
CA GLN A 103 -0.53 -18.56 4.88
C GLN A 103 -1.99 -18.56 4.45
N ARG A 104 -2.38 -17.60 3.64
CA ARG A 104 -3.76 -17.43 3.16
C ARG A 104 -4.01 -18.21 1.86
N PRO A 105 -5.31 -18.46 1.53
CA PRO A 105 -5.66 -19.00 0.22
C PRO A 105 -5.16 -18.09 -0.92
N GLY A 106 -4.39 -18.65 -1.85
CA GLY A 106 -3.81 -17.90 -2.99
C GLY A 106 -2.39 -17.38 -2.77
N GLU A 107 -1.91 -17.31 -1.53
CA GLU A 107 -0.51 -17.03 -1.23
C GLU A 107 0.35 -18.27 -1.46
N VAL A 108 1.58 -18.04 -1.89
CA VAL A 108 2.59 -19.09 -2.14
C VAL A 108 3.91 -18.68 -1.53
N LEU A 109 4.52 -19.59 -0.78
CA LEU A 109 5.85 -19.40 -0.21
C LEU A 109 6.91 -19.75 -1.25
N VAL A 110 7.73 -18.77 -1.64
CA VAL A 110 8.71 -18.96 -2.73
C VAL A 110 9.73 -20.03 -2.36
N LEU A 111 10.32 -19.95 -1.16
CA LEU A 111 11.36 -20.88 -0.74
C LEU A 111 10.79 -22.26 -0.32
N GLY A 112 9.61 -22.25 0.33
CA GLY A 112 8.98 -23.46 0.81
C GLY A 112 8.21 -24.25 -0.26
N GLU A 113 7.65 -23.57 -1.27
CA GLU A 113 6.69 -24.19 -2.18
C GLU A 113 7.05 -24.10 -3.66
N LEU A 114 7.74 -23.02 -4.10
CA LEU A 114 8.14 -22.88 -5.51
C LEU A 114 9.47 -23.55 -5.83
N LEU A 115 10.43 -23.54 -4.91
CA LEU A 115 11.70 -24.21 -5.12
C LEU A 115 11.49 -25.72 -5.17
N ASP A 116 12.37 -26.39 -5.92
CA ASP A 116 12.36 -27.84 -6.19
C ASP A 116 11.13 -28.36 -6.96
N ARG A 117 10.18 -27.50 -7.36
CA ARG A 117 9.08 -27.88 -8.26
C ARG A 117 9.61 -28.25 -9.64
N GLN A 118 8.99 -29.26 -10.26
CA GLN A 118 9.19 -29.57 -11.65
C GLN A 118 8.21 -28.78 -12.51
N VAL A 119 8.75 -28.07 -13.48
CA VAL A 119 8.02 -27.17 -14.38
C VAL A 119 8.44 -27.43 -15.82
N SER A 120 7.59 -27.03 -16.78
CA SER A 120 7.95 -27.04 -18.20
C SER A 120 8.48 -25.67 -18.61
N ALA A 121 9.67 -25.63 -19.21
CA ALA A 121 10.27 -24.43 -19.74
C ALA A 121 10.82 -24.66 -21.15
N PRO A 122 10.93 -23.60 -21.99
CA PRO A 122 11.50 -23.70 -23.33
C PRO A 122 12.89 -24.32 -23.28
N ARG A 123 13.22 -25.16 -24.25
CA ARG A 123 14.55 -25.82 -24.33
C ARG A 123 15.64 -24.76 -24.48
N GLY A 124 16.66 -24.80 -23.60
CA GLY A 124 17.81 -23.95 -23.72
C GLY A 124 18.55 -24.21 -25.04
N GLY A 125 18.64 -23.16 -25.88
CA GLY A 125 19.33 -23.23 -27.18
C GLY A 125 20.84 -23.44 -27.06
N GLY A 126 21.27 -24.67 -26.92
CA GLY A 126 22.65 -25.12 -27.09
C GLY A 126 22.87 -25.73 -28.46
N GLY A 127 23.40 -24.97 -29.39
CA GLY A 127 24.04 -25.28 -30.66
C GLY A 127 23.59 -26.51 -31.44
N GLY A 128 22.90 -26.29 -32.61
CA GLY A 128 22.86 -27.26 -33.68
C GLY A 128 21.45 -27.62 -34.19
N GLY A 129 20.97 -26.91 -35.20
CA GLY A 129 20.12 -27.33 -36.32
C GLY A 129 18.84 -28.09 -35.99
N GLY A 130 17.71 -27.43 -36.15
CA GLY A 130 16.40 -28.09 -36.34
C GLY A 130 15.27 -27.43 -35.55
N GLY A 131 14.43 -26.67 -36.25
CA GLY A 131 13.25 -26.00 -35.67
C GLY A 131 12.26 -27.01 -35.08
N GLY A 132 12.02 -26.86 -33.81
CA GLY A 132 10.99 -27.53 -33.08
C GLY A 132 11.00 -26.98 -31.67
N GLY A 133 10.06 -26.10 -31.33
CA GLY A 133 9.88 -25.55 -29.96
C GLY A 133 9.49 -26.65 -28.98
N GLY A 134 10.45 -27.39 -28.46
CA GLY A 134 10.26 -28.39 -27.44
C GLY A 134 10.35 -27.76 -26.06
N GLU A 135 9.48 -28.16 -25.17
CA GLU A 135 9.55 -27.85 -23.75
C GLU A 135 10.28 -29.00 -23.03
N ASP A 136 11.14 -28.67 -22.10
CA ASP A 136 11.80 -29.62 -21.22
C ASP A 136 11.28 -29.48 -19.79
N THR A 137 11.11 -30.61 -19.10
CA THR A 137 10.82 -30.63 -17.67
C THR A 137 12.10 -30.26 -16.92
N VAL A 138 12.06 -29.17 -16.19
CA VAL A 138 13.16 -28.60 -15.44
C VAL A 138 12.79 -28.39 -13.97
N THR A 139 13.77 -28.32 -13.09
CA THR A 139 13.52 -28.07 -11.67
C THR A 139 13.81 -26.60 -11.34
N VAL A 140 12.88 -25.96 -10.63
CA VAL A 140 13.07 -24.60 -10.11
C VAL A 140 14.12 -24.62 -9.00
N VAL A 141 15.13 -23.78 -9.08
CA VAL A 141 16.21 -23.68 -8.07
C VAL A 141 16.24 -22.34 -7.37
N ASP A 142 15.71 -21.30 -7.99
CA ASP A 142 15.55 -19.97 -7.40
C ASP A 142 14.53 -19.14 -8.20
N ALA A 143 14.04 -18.07 -7.61
CA ALA A 143 13.19 -17.09 -8.27
C ALA A 143 13.77 -15.68 -8.06
N ALA A 144 13.70 -14.83 -9.07
CA ALA A 144 14.20 -13.47 -8.99
C ALA A 144 13.05 -12.47 -9.02
N MET A 145 13.07 -11.56 -8.06
CA MET A 145 12.13 -10.47 -7.95
C MET A 145 12.77 -9.15 -8.38
N GLU A 146 11.98 -8.30 -9.03
CA GLU A 146 12.37 -6.96 -9.47
C GLU A 146 11.33 -5.94 -9.06
N GLN A 147 11.80 -4.75 -8.69
CA GLN A 147 10.93 -3.64 -8.36
C GLN A 147 10.55 -2.87 -9.61
N THR A 148 9.25 -2.59 -9.76
CA THR A 148 8.73 -1.74 -10.85
C THR A 148 8.94 -0.25 -10.55
N ARG A 149 8.59 0.61 -11.49
CA ARG A 149 8.62 2.07 -11.30
C ARG A 149 7.61 2.55 -10.26
N GLY A 150 6.54 1.77 -10.02
CA GLY A 150 5.52 2.02 -8.99
C GLY A 150 5.86 1.46 -7.62
N HIS A 151 7.11 1.04 -7.38
CA HIS A 151 7.61 0.43 -6.14
C HIS A 151 7.12 -0.99 -5.84
N ASP A 152 6.19 -1.54 -6.61
CA ASP A 152 5.76 -2.94 -6.47
C ASP A 152 6.86 -3.91 -6.90
N TRP A 153 6.88 -5.05 -6.21
CA TRP A 153 7.83 -6.13 -6.49
C TRP A 153 7.13 -7.31 -7.18
N PHE A 154 7.77 -7.85 -8.22
CA PHE A 154 7.26 -8.99 -8.97
C PHE A 154 8.32 -10.06 -9.18
N LEU A 155 7.92 -11.33 -9.20
CA LEU A 155 8.78 -12.42 -9.64
C LEU A 155 8.87 -12.43 -11.18
N THR A 156 9.91 -11.84 -11.71
CA THR A 156 10.08 -11.68 -13.17
C THR A 156 10.81 -12.84 -13.82
N HIS A 157 11.67 -13.54 -13.09
CA HIS A 157 12.47 -14.62 -13.64
C HIS A 157 12.58 -15.80 -12.69
N ILE A 158 12.76 -16.99 -13.26
CA ILE A 158 12.99 -18.23 -12.52
C ILE A 158 14.34 -18.81 -12.96
N ALA A 159 15.15 -19.18 -12.00
CA ALA A 159 16.34 -19.98 -12.23
C ALA A 159 15.95 -21.47 -12.24
N VAL A 160 16.18 -22.13 -13.33
CA VAL A 160 15.83 -23.54 -13.54
C VAL A 160 17.08 -24.37 -13.76
N ARG A 161 17.05 -25.61 -13.25
CA ARG A 161 18.10 -26.61 -13.45
C ARG A 161 17.67 -27.61 -14.47
N GLU A 162 18.42 -27.70 -15.55
CA GLU A 162 18.24 -28.65 -16.65
C GLU A 162 19.28 -29.78 -16.56
N GLY A 163 18.85 -31.04 -16.73
CA GLY A 163 19.73 -32.20 -16.80
C GLY A 163 19.96 -32.94 -15.47
N ARG A 164 20.51 -34.17 -15.55
CA ARG A 164 20.74 -35.08 -14.42
C ARG A 164 22.18 -34.98 -13.87
N ARG A 165 22.28 -34.85 -12.54
CA ARG A 165 23.44 -34.90 -11.58
C ARG A 165 24.84 -34.42 -12.01
N ARG A 166 25.40 -34.79 -13.15
CA ARG A 166 26.78 -34.40 -13.53
C ARG A 166 26.91 -33.42 -14.71
N ARG A 167 25.80 -33.11 -15.39
CA ARG A 167 25.73 -32.13 -16.50
C ARG A 167 24.54 -31.18 -16.29
N ALA A 168 24.23 -30.87 -15.03
CA ALA A 168 23.15 -29.95 -14.74
C ALA A 168 23.64 -28.52 -15.01
N HIS A 169 22.91 -27.80 -15.85
CA HIS A 169 23.11 -26.36 -16.07
C HIS A 169 21.97 -25.61 -15.42
N VAL A 170 22.30 -24.51 -14.74
CA VAL A 170 21.32 -23.55 -14.23
C VAL A 170 21.21 -22.41 -15.22
N ARG A 171 20.01 -22.12 -15.68
CA ARG A 171 19.71 -20.97 -16.53
C ARG A 171 18.53 -20.19 -15.96
N THR A 172 18.45 -18.93 -16.31
CA THR A 172 17.32 -18.06 -15.95
C THR A 172 16.35 -18.01 -17.13
N VAL A 173 15.07 -18.12 -16.84
CA VAL A 173 13.97 -18.10 -17.77
C VAL A 173 12.98 -17.02 -17.31
N ASP A 174 12.34 -16.35 -18.22
CA ASP A 174 11.31 -15.38 -17.87
C ASP A 174 10.08 -16.11 -17.29
N TRP A 175 9.41 -15.46 -16.33
CA TRP A 175 8.26 -16.08 -15.65
C TRP A 175 7.20 -16.55 -16.64
N ASP A 176 6.89 -15.76 -17.66
CA ASP A 176 5.87 -16.00 -18.67
C ASP A 176 6.17 -17.18 -19.61
N GLU A 177 7.42 -17.60 -19.67
CA GLU A 177 7.87 -18.77 -20.46
C GLU A 177 7.72 -20.10 -19.72
N VAL A 178 7.48 -20.07 -18.38
CA VAL A 178 7.40 -21.28 -17.54
C VAL A 178 5.96 -21.75 -17.43
N LYS A 179 5.73 -23.06 -17.59
CA LYS A 179 4.42 -23.70 -17.43
C LYS A 179 4.44 -24.70 -16.26
N GLY A 180 3.30 -24.87 -15.61
CA GLY A 180 3.14 -25.82 -14.49
C GLY A 180 3.28 -25.19 -13.10
N LEU A 181 3.34 -23.86 -13.02
CA LEU A 181 3.25 -23.12 -11.75
C LEU A 181 1.82 -22.62 -11.46
N SER A 182 0.84 -22.98 -12.31
CA SER A 182 -0.54 -22.53 -12.16
C SER A 182 -1.26 -23.19 -10.96
N VAL A 183 -2.11 -22.40 -10.32
CA VAL A 183 -3.06 -22.81 -9.28
C VAL A 183 -4.12 -23.73 -9.91
N SER A 184 -4.60 -24.77 -9.20
CA SER A 184 -5.59 -25.71 -9.72
C SER A 184 -6.90 -25.04 -10.13
N GLU A 185 -7.61 -25.61 -11.11
CA GLU A 185 -8.79 -25.03 -11.79
C GLU A 185 -9.96 -24.61 -10.87
N GLN A 186 -10.01 -25.05 -9.63
CA GLN A 186 -11.05 -24.64 -8.66
C GLN A 186 -10.83 -23.24 -8.07
N VAL A 187 -9.61 -22.70 -8.12
CA VAL A 187 -9.25 -21.34 -7.72
C VAL A 187 -9.30 -20.38 -8.93
N GLN A 188 -9.46 -20.91 -10.16
CA GLN A 188 -9.40 -20.12 -11.40
C GLN A 188 -10.47 -19.03 -11.53
N GLY A 189 -11.64 -19.20 -10.91
CA GLY A 189 -12.72 -18.21 -11.02
C GLY A 189 -12.38 -16.90 -10.28
N ALA A 190 -11.96 -16.99 -9.02
CA ALA A 190 -11.61 -15.83 -8.21
C ALA A 190 -10.27 -15.21 -8.61
N ALA A 191 -9.25 -16.03 -8.88
CA ALA A 191 -7.93 -15.55 -9.28
C ALA A 191 -7.92 -14.84 -10.65
N SER A 192 -8.88 -15.15 -11.58
CA SER A 192 -9.03 -14.43 -12.85
C SER A 192 -9.55 -13.01 -12.66
N LEU A 193 -10.50 -12.88 -11.76
CA LEU A 193 -11.04 -11.58 -11.35
C LEU A 193 -9.97 -10.77 -10.62
N LEU A 194 -9.23 -11.37 -9.69
CA LEU A 194 -8.15 -10.70 -8.94
C LEU A 194 -7.07 -10.10 -9.85
N ALA A 195 -6.61 -10.82 -10.87
CA ALA A 195 -5.61 -10.30 -11.80
C ALA A 195 -6.13 -9.10 -12.64
N ALA A 196 -7.43 -9.04 -12.91
CA ALA A 196 -8.06 -7.87 -13.51
C ALA A 196 -8.18 -6.72 -12.49
N PHE A 197 -8.46 -7.03 -11.23
CA PHE A 197 -8.69 -6.08 -10.14
C PHE A 197 -7.40 -5.41 -9.61
N GLU A 198 -6.24 -6.07 -9.72
CA GLU A 198 -4.96 -5.50 -9.26
C GLU A 198 -4.53 -4.22 -9.97
N GLN A 199 -5.07 -3.94 -11.16
CA GLN A 199 -4.75 -2.72 -11.92
C GLN A 199 -5.78 -1.60 -11.71
N LEU A 200 -6.90 -1.88 -11.06
CA LEU A 200 -7.94 -0.90 -10.80
C LEU A 200 -7.56 0.00 -9.63
N ARG A 201 -8.04 1.23 -9.64
CA ARG A 201 -7.98 2.08 -8.45
C ARG A 201 -8.92 1.52 -7.37
N PRO A 202 -8.71 1.82 -6.08
CA PRO A 202 -9.60 1.39 -5.01
C PRO A 202 -11.07 1.67 -5.29
N ALA A 203 -11.42 2.89 -5.66
CA ALA A 203 -12.78 3.30 -6.01
C ALA A 203 -13.39 2.50 -7.19
N ASP A 204 -12.61 2.26 -8.26
CA ASP A 204 -13.06 1.46 -9.40
C ASP A 204 -13.33 -0.01 -8.98
N LEU A 205 -12.52 -0.53 -8.05
CA LEU A 205 -12.67 -1.89 -7.53
C LEU A 205 -13.85 -1.99 -6.55
N ALA A 206 -14.07 -0.99 -5.71
CA ALA A 206 -15.23 -0.89 -4.84
C ALA A 206 -16.53 -0.87 -5.65
N GLN A 207 -16.62 -0.06 -6.71
CA GLN A 207 -17.76 -0.01 -7.61
C GLN A 207 -18.03 -1.38 -8.27
N MET A 208 -16.97 -2.11 -8.66
CA MET A 208 -17.14 -3.47 -9.19
C MET A 208 -17.64 -4.44 -8.11
N LEU A 209 -17.12 -4.38 -6.89
CA LEU A 209 -17.56 -5.23 -5.77
C LEU A 209 -19.01 -4.96 -5.40
N HIS A 210 -19.41 -3.69 -5.38
CA HIS A 210 -20.78 -3.27 -5.18
C HIS A 210 -21.74 -3.90 -6.21
N SER A 211 -21.36 -4.00 -7.49
CA SER A 211 -22.14 -4.64 -8.56
C SER A 211 -22.26 -6.16 -8.44
N LEU A 212 -21.45 -6.80 -7.59
CA LEU A 212 -21.44 -8.26 -7.42
C LEU A 212 -22.51 -8.71 -6.41
N SER A 213 -22.99 -9.96 -6.58
CA SER A 213 -23.79 -10.60 -5.52
C SER A 213 -22.93 -10.79 -4.25
N ARG A 214 -23.53 -10.67 -3.06
CA ARG A 214 -22.89 -10.83 -1.75
C ARG A 214 -21.89 -12.01 -1.71
N LYS A 215 -22.31 -13.20 -2.14
CA LYS A 215 -21.44 -14.38 -2.16
C LYS A 215 -20.18 -14.17 -3.01
N ARG A 216 -20.30 -13.49 -4.16
CA ARG A 216 -19.15 -13.21 -5.02
C ARG A 216 -18.25 -12.13 -4.43
N ARG A 217 -18.84 -11.14 -3.79
CA ARG A 217 -18.12 -10.09 -3.04
C ARG A 217 -17.27 -10.71 -1.96
N ASP A 218 -17.85 -11.56 -1.11
CA ASP A 218 -17.14 -12.28 -0.04
C ASP A 218 -15.99 -13.16 -0.60
N GLU A 219 -16.22 -13.88 -1.72
CA GLU A 219 -15.19 -14.68 -2.39
C GLU A 219 -14.00 -13.82 -2.88
N VAL A 220 -14.28 -12.64 -3.41
CA VAL A 220 -13.25 -11.69 -3.89
C VAL A 220 -12.52 -11.08 -2.70
N ALA A 221 -13.26 -10.59 -1.69
CA ALA A 221 -12.68 -10.02 -0.48
C ALA A 221 -11.79 -11.02 0.27
N ALA A 222 -12.20 -12.30 0.32
CA ALA A 222 -11.38 -13.36 0.91
C ALA A 222 -10.04 -13.58 0.20
N ALA A 223 -9.95 -13.18 -1.06
CA ALA A 223 -8.77 -13.40 -1.89
C ALA A 223 -7.87 -12.15 -2.05
N LEU A 224 -8.35 -10.96 -1.67
CA LEU A 224 -7.52 -9.74 -1.59
C LEU A 224 -6.55 -9.82 -0.40
N ASP A 225 -5.40 -9.15 -0.49
CA ASP A 225 -4.57 -8.86 0.68
C ASP A 225 -5.23 -7.78 1.56
N ASP A 226 -4.80 -7.67 2.82
CA ASP A 226 -5.48 -6.82 3.78
C ASP A 226 -5.30 -5.33 3.47
N ASP A 227 -4.11 -4.90 3.00
CA ASP A 227 -3.88 -3.51 2.57
C ASP A 227 -4.85 -3.13 1.44
N ARG A 228 -5.02 -4.05 0.46
CA ARG A 228 -5.90 -3.81 -0.68
C ARG A 228 -7.38 -3.87 -0.32
N LEU A 229 -7.73 -4.76 0.63
CA LEU A 229 -9.10 -4.87 1.14
C LEU A 229 -9.48 -3.64 1.97
N ALA A 230 -8.54 -3.09 2.75
CA ALA A 230 -8.69 -1.83 3.46
C ALA A 230 -8.99 -0.68 2.49
N ASP A 231 -8.10 -0.46 1.49
CA ASP A 231 -8.30 0.56 0.44
C ASP A 231 -9.69 0.48 -0.24
N VAL A 232 -10.20 -0.75 -0.42
CA VAL A 232 -11.51 -0.95 -1.07
C VAL A 232 -12.66 -0.73 -0.11
N LEU A 233 -12.51 -1.11 1.16
CA LEU A 233 -13.52 -0.87 2.18
C LEU A 233 -13.76 0.63 2.36
N GLU A 234 -12.72 1.45 2.39
CA GLU A 234 -12.81 2.91 2.49
C GLU A 234 -13.68 3.55 1.39
N GLU A 235 -13.79 2.88 0.25
CA GLU A 235 -14.55 3.36 -0.92
C GLU A 235 -15.94 2.72 -1.08
N LEU A 236 -16.32 1.74 -0.24
CA LEU A 236 -17.65 1.10 -0.27
C LEU A 236 -18.67 1.92 0.52
N PRO A 237 -19.99 1.78 0.22
CA PRO A 237 -21.04 2.29 1.10
C PRO A 237 -20.98 1.68 2.51
N GLU A 238 -21.33 2.44 3.55
CA GLU A 238 -21.20 2.05 4.96
C GLU A 238 -21.86 0.72 5.29
N ASP A 239 -23.07 0.47 4.78
CA ASP A 239 -23.80 -0.78 4.99
C ASP A 239 -23.07 -1.99 4.39
N GLU A 240 -22.40 -1.82 3.25
CA GLU A 240 -21.59 -2.85 2.60
C GLU A 240 -20.23 -3.05 3.29
N GLN A 241 -19.64 -1.98 3.82
CA GLN A 241 -18.43 -2.07 4.66
C GLN A 241 -18.69 -2.95 5.88
N VAL A 242 -19.77 -2.67 6.62
CA VAL A 242 -20.21 -3.44 7.79
C VAL A 242 -20.49 -4.90 7.43
N GLU A 243 -21.23 -5.14 6.33
CA GLU A 243 -21.53 -6.51 5.86
C GLU A 243 -20.27 -7.28 5.49
N LEU A 244 -19.34 -6.65 4.80
CA LEU A 244 -18.11 -7.27 4.34
C LEU A 244 -17.18 -7.54 5.52
N LEU A 245 -16.99 -6.59 6.43
CA LEU A 245 -16.20 -6.76 7.64
C LEU A 245 -16.76 -7.92 8.50
N ALA A 246 -18.09 -8.00 8.65
CA ALA A 246 -18.75 -9.08 9.40
C ALA A 246 -18.60 -10.47 8.74
N SER A 247 -18.25 -10.54 7.46
CA SER A 247 -18.02 -11.81 6.75
C SER A 247 -16.60 -12.37 6.96
N LEU A 248 -15.69 -11.57 7.52
CA LEU A 248 -14.30 -11.96 7.79
C LEU A 248 -14.19 -12.67 9.15
N GLU A 249 -13.14 -13.47 9.32
CA GLU A 249 -12.74 -13.95 10.66
C GLU A 249 -12.27 -12.76 11.50
N ASP A 250 -12.60 -12.73 12.80
CA ASP A 250 -12.37 -11.58 13.69
C ASP A 250 -10.91 -11.08 13.68
N GLU A 251 -9.94 -12.00 13.66
CA GLU A 251 -8.53 -11.66 13.58
C GLU A 251 -8.19 -10.95 12.26
N ARG A 252 -8.78 -11.42 11.15
CA ARG A 252 -8.56 -10.78 9.85
C ARG A 252 -9.25 -9.43 9.75
N ALA A 253 -10.47 -9.32 10.30
CA ALA A 253 -11.18 -8.04 10.36
C ALA A 253 -10.35 -6.99 11.10
N ALA A 254 -9.70 -7.36 12.21
CA ALA A 254 -8.78 -6.49 12.92
C ALA A 254 -7.51 -6.15 12.10
N ASP A 255 -6.93 -7.12 11.33
CA ASP A 255 -5.79 -6.86 10.45
C ASP A 255 -6.14 -5.85 9.33
N VAL A 256 -7.35 -5.95 8.77
CA VAL A 256 -7.85 -5.01 7.75
C VAL A 256 -8.06 -3.63 8.36
N LEU A 257 -8.69 -3.53 9.54
CA LEU A 257 -8.86 -2.25 10.25
C LEU A 257 -7.52 -1.59 10.61
N GLU A 258 -6.48 -2.38 10.89
CA GLU A 258 -5.11 -1.84 11.10
C GLU A 258 -4.47 -1.30 9.81
N ALA A 259 -4.89 -1.80 8.65
CA ALA A 259 -4.40 -1.35 7.34
C ALA A 259 -5.16 -0.12 6.81
N MET A 260 -6.35 0.16 7.33
CA MET A 260 -7.17 1.35 7.00
C MET A 260 -6.58 2.62 7.60
N GLY A 261 -6.96 3.78 7.06
CA GLY A 261 -6.79 5.05 7.74
C GLY A 261 -7.44 5.01 9.13
N PRO A 262 -6.82 5.57 10.20
CA PRO A 262 -7.42 5.52 11.54
C PRO A 262 -8.79 6.20 11.63
N ASP A 263 -9.07 7.20 10.80
CA ASP A 263 -10.34 7.89 10.64
C ASP A 263 -11.38 6.95 10.00
N ASP A 264 -11.08 6.38 8.83
CA ASP A 264 -11.96 5.42 8.16
C ASP A 264 -12.26 4.20 9.04
N ALA A 265 -11.24 3.69 9.76
CA ALA A 265 -11.43 2.61 10.72
C ALA A 265 -12.31 3.02 11.92
N ALA A 266 -12.26 4.28 12.35
CA ALA A 266 -13.11 4.79 13.42
C ALA A 266 -14.57 4.93 12.95
N ASP A 267 -14.79 5.46 11.76
CA ASP A 267 -16.12 5.60 11.16
C ASP A 267 -16.78 4.22 11.00
N LEU A 268 -16.07 3.27 10.39
CA LEU A 268 -16.59 1.90 10.25
C LEU A 268 -16.88 1.23 11.59
N LEU A 269 -16.04 1.41 12.60
CA LEU A 269 -16.27 0.87 13.94
C LEU A 269 -17.41 1.57 14.66
N GLY A 270 -17.66 2.86 14.34
CA GLY A 270 -18.80 3.63 14.84
C GLY A 270 -20.15 3.04 14.43
N GLU A 271 -20.24 2.47 13.24
CA GLU A 271 -21.42 1.79 12.70
C GLU A 271 -21.68 0.40 13.32
N LEU A 272 -20.71 -0.16 14.03
CA LEU A 272 -20.84 -1.47 14.66
C LEU A 272 -21.48 -1.38 16.06
N PRO A 273 -22.12 -2.47 16.54
CA PRO A 273 -22.48 -2.58 17.95
C PRO A 273 -21.26 -2.40 18.84
N THR A 274 -21.36 -1.62 19.92
CA THR A 274 -20.25 -1.26 20.82
C THR A 274 -19.45 -2.47 21.30
N GLU A 275 -20.11 -3.62 21.59
CA GLU A 275 -19.42 -4.85 22.02
C GLU A 275 -18.54 -5.43 20.92
N GLN A 276 -18.97 -5.35 19.66
CA GLN A 276 -18.21 -5.82 18.51
C GLN A 276 -17.05 -4.88 18.19
N ALA A 277 -17.28 -3.57 18.18
CA ALA A 277 -16.23 -2.57 18.00
C ALA A 277 -15.10 -2.72 19.04
N GLU A 278 -15.46 -2.83 20.32
CA GLU A 278 -14.49 -3.04 21.39
C GLU A 278 -13.76 -4.39 21.28
N HIS A 279 -14.44 -5.43 20.78
CA HIS A 279 -13.82 -6.73 20.54
C HIS A 279 -12.75 -6.63 19.44
N LEU A 280 -13.07 -6.02 18.30
CA LEU A 280 -12.13 -5.83 17.19
C LEU A 280 -10.96 -4.93 17.62
N LEU A 281 -11.24 -3.81 18.30
CA LEU A 281 -10.19 -2.94 18.86
C LEU A 281 -9.28 -3.65 19.87
N ALA A 282 -9.76 -4.68 20.55
CA ALA A 282 -8.93 -5.47 21.46
C ALA A 282 -8.03 -6.49 20.72
N LEU A 283 -8.43 -6.88 19.51
CA LEU A 283 -7.62 -7.75 18.64
C LEU A 283 -6.54 -6.98 17.88
N MET A 284 -6.75 -5.69 17.61
CA MET A 284 -5.77 -4.81 16.97
C MET A 284 -4.51 -4.65 17.84
N GLU A 285 -3.37 -4.34 17.21
CA GLU A 285 -2.17 -3.92 17.93
C GLU A 285 -2.43 -2.65 18.73
N PRO A 286 -1.96 -2.57 20.00
CA PRO A 286 -2.24 -1.42 20.84
C PRO A 286 -1.78 -0.07 20.27
N GLN A 287 -0.80 -0.07 19.39
CA GLN A 287 -0.26 1.13 18.73
C GLN A 287 -1.20 1.62 17.60
N GLU A 288 -1.81 0.69 16.87
CA GLU A 288 -2.76 1.00 15.80
C GLU A 288 -4.18 1.26 16.35
N ALA A 289 -4.59 0.53 17.38
CA ALA A 289 -5.88 0.75 18.05
C ALA A 289 -5.96 2.09 18.81
N ALA A 290 -4.85 2.63 19.31
CA ALA A 290 -4.87 3.85 20.11
C ALA A 290 -5.25 5.11 19.32
N PRO A 291 -4.80 5.33 18.08
CA PRO A 291 -5.30 6.38 17.20
C PRO A 291 -6.81 6.29 16.95
N VAL A 292 -7.31 5.10 16.59
CA VAL A 292 -8.74 4.85 16.31
C VAL A 292 -9.61 5.14 17.54
N ARG A 293 -9.24 4.63 18.72
CA ARG A 293 -9.97 4.91 19.97
C ARG A 293 -10.06 6.39 20.31
N ARG A 294 -9.07 7.19 19.93
CA ARG A 294 -9.12 8.64 20.14
C ARG A 294 -10.14 9.32 19.23
N LEU A 295 -10.26 8.85 17.99
CA LEU A 295 -11.23 9.38 17.03
C LEU A 295 -12.66 9.00 17.42
N LEU A 296 -12.92 7.76 17.79
CA LEU A 296 -14.22 7.30 18.32
C LEU A 296 -14.75 8.07 19.54
N ALA A 297 -13.90 8.89 20.19
CA ALA A 297 -14.34 9.72 21.30
C ALA A 297 -15.05 11.03 20.86
N TYR A 298 -14.99 11.38 19.59
CA TYR A 298 -15.64 12.55 19.01
C TYR A 298 -16.96 12.16 18.36
N ALA A 299 -17.82 13.13 18.15
CA ALA A 299 -19.05 12.92 17.40
C ALA A 299 -18.77 13.06 15.88
N ASP A 300 -19.38 12.21 15.07
CA ASP A 300 -19.09 12.04 13.64
C ASP A 300 -19.30 13.34 12.83
N ASP A 301 -20.30 14.17 13.22
CA ASP A 301 -20.62 15.44 12.56
C ASP A 301 -19.77 16.63 13.05
N THR A 302 -18.63 16.40 13.69
CA THR A 302 -17.72 17.41 14.20
C THR A 302 -16.35 17.36 13.56
N ALA A 303 -15.57 18.45 13.68
CA ALA A 303 -14.20 18.46 13.19
C ALA A 303 -13.32 17.37 13.83
N GLY A 304 -13.66 16.93 15.04
CA GLY A 304 -12.97 15.84 15.73
C GLY A 304 -13.29 14.47 15.17
N GLY A 305 -14.55 14.24 14.72
CA GLY A 305 -14.96 13.01 14.03
C GLY A 305 -14.40 12.94 12.61
N LEU A 306 -14.47 14.04 11.87
CA LEU A 306 -14.02 14.15 10.49
C LEU A 306 -12.50 14.19 10.29
N MET A 307 -11.69 14.24 11.36
CA MET A 307 -10.25 14.47 11.21
C MET A 307 -9.47 13.17 11.10
N THR A 308 -8.52 13.13 10.17
CA THR A 308 -7.42 12.18 10.29
C THR A 308 -6.43 12.62 11.35
N ASN A 309 -5.90 11.70 12.12
CA ASN A 309 -4.87 11.98 13.12
C ASN A 309 -3.44 11.70 12.63
N GLU A 310 -3.27 11.42 11.32
CA GLU A 310 -1.99 11.15 10.67
C GLU A 310 -1.58 12.21 9.60
N PRO A 311 -1.73 13.50 9.87
CA PRO A 311 -1.27 14.53 8.93
C PRO A 311 0.26 14.53 8.82
N ILE A 312 0.79 15.16 7.77
CA ILE A 312 2.26 15.33 7.61
C ILE A 312 2.80 16.31 8.65
N ILE A 313 3.41 15.81 9.70
CA ILE A 313 3.94 16.60 10.81
C ILE A 313 5.45 16.77 10.68
N LEU A 314 5.93 18.01 10.87
CA LEU A 314 7.35 18.36 10.79
C LEU A 314 7.75 19.31 11.94
N PRO A 315 9.01 19.21 12.41
CA PRO A 315 9.58 20.20 13.31
C PRO A 315 9.90 21.52 12.57
N PRO A 316 9.94 22.67 13.25
CA PRO A 316 10.23 23.96 12.61
C PRO A 316 11.64 24.07 12.02
N ASN A 317 12.56 23.23 12.44
CA ASN A 317 13.93 23.14 11.93
C ASN A 317 14.11 22.12 10.80
N ALA A 318 13.05 21.44 10.37
CA ALA A 318 13.09 20.65 9.15
C ALA A 318 13.33 21.57 7.93
N THR A 319 13.99 21.03 6.92
CA THR A 319 14.23 21.75 5.67
C THR A 319 13.05 21.61 4.71
N VAL A 320 12.93 22.54 3.76
CA VAL A 320 11.97 22.43 2.66
C VAL A 320 12.19 21.15 1.84
N ALA A 321 13.44 20.71 1.70
CA ALA A 321 13.74 19.44 1.03
C ALA A 321 13.13 18.22 1.77
N GLU A 322 13.22 18.19 3.11
CA GLU A 322 12.60 17.15 3.93
C GLU A 322 11.08 17.21 3.85
N ALA A 323 10.49 18.40 3.89
CA ALA A 323 9.05 18.57 3.71
C ALA A 323 8.57 18.02 2.35
N LEU A 324 9.25 18.40 1.26
CA LEU A 324 8.91 17.92 -0.08
C LEU A 324 9.15 16.41 -0.24
N ALA A 325 10.10 15.82 0.49
CA ALA A 325 10.29 14.38 0.50
C ALA A 325 9.09 13.63 1.14
N ARG A 326 8.52 14.18 2.22
CA ARG A 326 7.30 13.65 2.86
C ARG A 326 6.08 13.76 1.94
N VAL A 327 5.85 14.94 1.36
CA VAL A 327 4.74 15.21 0.42
C VAL A 327 4.78 14.30 -0.83
N ARG A 328 5.94 13.80 -1.21
CA ARG A 328 6.09 12.89 -2.37
C ARG A 328 5.73 11.43 -2.09
N ASN A 329 5.33 11.09 -0.87
CA ASN A 329 4.86 9.74 -0.59
C ASN A 329 3.62 9.44 -1.46
N PRO A 330 3.66 8.38 -2.31
CA PRO A 330 2.54 8.06 -3.20
C PRO A 330 1.31 7.48 -2.47
N GLU A 331 1.45 7.07 -1.21
CA GLU A 331 0.39 6.53 -0.36
C GLU A 331 -0.49 7.63 0.25
N LEU A 332 -0.04 8.90 0.22
CA LEU A 332 -0.81 10.02 0.73
C LEU A 332 -1.89 10.46 -0.24
N SER A 333 -3.08 10.75 0.28
CA SER A 333 -4.12 11.40 -0.49
C SER A 333 -3.67 12.78 -1.00
N PRO A 334 -4.18 13.27 -2.13
CA PRO A 334 -3.84 14.61 -2.64
C PRO A 334 -4.13 15.72 -1.64
N ALA A 335 -5.15 15.57 -0.81
CA ALA A 335 -5.52 16.55 0.21
C ALA A 335 -4.50 16.59 1.35
N LEU A 336 -4.09 15.45 1.87
CA LEU A 336 -3.03 15.35 2.89
C LEU A 336 -1.68 15.82 2.36
N ALA A 337 -1.33 15.48 1.12
CA ALA A 337 -0.11 15.94 0.46
C ALA A 337 -0.11 17.45 0.15
N GLY A 338 -1.25 18.13 0.26
CA GLY A 338 -1.41 19.56 -0.05
C GLY A 338 -0.68 20.49 0.92
N GLN A 339 -0.36 20.05 2.13
CA GLN A 339 0.29 20.86 3.16
C GLN A 339 1.00 20.02 4.22
N VAL A 340 1.90 20.67 4.96
CA VAL A 340 2.57 20.08 6.12
C VAL A 340 2.26 20.92 7.37
N TYR A 341 2.16 20.24 8.50
CA TYR A 341 1.83 20.84 9.79
C TYR A 341 3.10 20.95 10.63
N VAL A 342 3.38 22.17 11.10
CA VAL A 342 4.61 22.44 11.85
C VAL A 342 4.29 22.55 13.32
N VAL A 343 4.92 21.68 14.11
CA VAL A 343 4.66 21.59 15.56
C VAL A 343 5.96 21.52 16.36
N ARG A 344 5.87 21.78 17.65
CA ARG A 344 6.94 21.43 18.62
C ARG A 344 6.77 19.97 19.08
N PRO A 345 7.85 19.33 19.56
CA PRO A 345 7.75 17.97 20.11
C PRO A 345 6.73 17.89 21.27
N PRO A 346 6.06 16.74 21.46
CA PRO A 346 6.13 15.52 20.66
C PRO A 346 5.48 15.67 19.28
N PHE A 347 5.80 14.77 18.34
CA PHE A 347 5.33 14.80 16.96
C PHE A 347 4.19 13.83 16.68
N GLU A 348 3.88 12.95 17.61
CA GLU A 348 2.71 12.08 17.59
C GLU A 348 1.49 12.84 18.09
N THR A 349 0.33 12.60 17.49
CA THR A 349 -0.94 13.23 17.88
C THR A 349 -1.50 12.63 19.20
N PRO A 350 -1.90 13.46 20.19
CA PRO A 350 -1.81 14.92 20.25
C PRO A 350 -0.36 15.40 20.33
N THR A 351 0.01 16.30 19.42
CA THR A 351 1.39 16.78 19.32
C THR A 351 1.78 17.74 20.45
N GLY A 352 3.01 18.26 20.40
CA GLY A 352 3.34 19.50 21.08
C GLY A 352 2.65 20.70 20.42
N ARG A 353 3.08 21.90 20.79
CA ARG A 353 2.42 23.14 20.32
C ARG A 353 2.42 23.27 18.79
N TYR A 354 1.26 23.44 18.23
CA TYR A 354 1.05 23.81 16.82
C TYR A 354 1.62 25.22 16.54
N LEU A 355 2.31 25.40 15.41
CA LEU A 355 2.96 26.63 15.00
C LEU A 355 2.37 27.22 13.71
N GLY A 356 1.80 26.40 12.84
CA GLY A 356 1.23 26.81 11.55
C GLY A 356 1.40 25.71 10.50
N ILE A 357 0.95 26.02 9.29
CA ILE A 357 1.05 25.12 8.14
C ILE A 357 2.01 25.68 7.09
N ALA A 358 2.53 24.80 6.23
CA ALA A 358 3.19 25.22 5.00
C ALA A 358 2.58 24.47 3.81
N HIS A 359 1.91 25.19 2.92
CA HIS A 359 1.35 24.64 1.71
C HIS A 359 2.45 24.15 0.75
N PHE A 360 2.23 23.02 0.09
CA PHE A 360 3.21 22.45 -0.83
C PHE A 360 3.59 23.41 -1.95
N GLN A 361 2.65 24.22 -2.47
CA GLN A 361 2.92 25.24 -3.47
C GLN A 361 3.91 26.31 -2.99
N ARG A 362 3.89 26.65 -1.69
CA ARG A 362 4.87 27.56 -1.08
C ARG A 362 6.21 26.86 -0.95
N LEU A 363 6.23 25.62 -0.50
CA LEU A 363 7.46 24.81 -0.40
C LEU A 363 8.18 24.70 -1.75
N LEU A 364 7.43 24.57 -2.87
CA LEU A 364 8.02 24.55 -4.23
C LEU A 364 8.69 25.85 -4.66
N ARG A 365 8.37 26.97 -4.03
CA ARG A 365 8.93 28.31 -4.37
C ARG A 365 10.12 28.69 -3.49
N GLU A 366 10.35 27.96 -2.43
CA GLU A 366 11.41 28.24 -1.46
C GLU A 366 12.67 27.41 -1.73
N PRO A 367 13.85 27.91 -1.35
CA PRO A 367 15.08 27.12 -1.47
C PRO A 367 15.00 25.81 -0.68
N PRO A 368 15.51 24.69 -1.22
CA PRO A 368 15.47 23.40 -0.52
C PRO A 368 16.11 23.39 0.87
N SER A 369 17.08 24.28 1.11
CA SER A 369 17.79 24.44 2.40
C SER A 369 17.11 25.38 3.37
N ALA A 370 16.03 26.08 2.98
CA ALA A 370 15.27 26.92 3.90
C ALA A 370 14.59 26.06 4.97
N LEU A 371 14.44 26.60 6.18
CA LEU A 371 13.74 25.92 7.25
C LEU A 371 12.23 26.10 7.11
N VAL A 372 11.48 25.02 7.28
CA VAL A 372 10.01 25.06 7.16
C VAL A 372 9.40 26.06 8.13
N GLY A 373 9.94 26.18 9.35
CA GLY A 373 9.49 27.15 10.35
C GLY A 373 9.61 28.62 9.92
N ALA A 374 10.42 28.96 8.91
CA ALA A 374 10.53 30.30 8.36
C ALA A 374 9.50 30.56 7.24
N VAL A 375 8.87 29.54 6.71
CA VAL A 375 7.95 29.61 5.55
C VAL A 375 6.52 29.22 5.90
N ILE A 376 6.23 28.93 7.18
CA ILE A 376 4.87 28.63 7.66
C ILE A 376 3.94 29.83 7.48
N ASP A 377 2.68 29.53 7.27
CA ASP A 377 1.59 30.49 7.40
C ASP A 377 1.02 30.39 8.85
N THR A 378 1.10 31.49 9.58
CA THR A 378 0.58 31.62 10.93
C THR A 378 -0.73 32.41 10.99
N GLY A 379 -1.20 32.91 9.85
CA GLY A 379 -2.44 33.68 9.73
C GLY A 379 -3.68 32.86 9.52
N ILE A 380 -3.56 31.55 9.52
CA ILE A 380 -4.65 30.59 9.36
C ILE A 380 -5.03 30.04 10.73
N ASP A 381 -6.23 30.38 11.19
CA ASP A 381 -6.74 29.89 12.46
C ASP A 381 -7.08 28.40 12.36
N PRO A 382 -6.60 27.54 13.28
CA PRO A 382 -6.97 26.14 13.30
C PRO A 382 -8.42 25.95 13.77
N LEU A 383 -9.02 24.81 13.43
CA LEU A 383 -10.31 24.36 13.93
C LEU A 383 -10.19 23.82 15.35
N THR A 384 -11.31 23.82 16.08
CA THR A 384 -11.45 23.06 17.34
C THR A 384 -12.27 21.80 17.10
N PRO A 385 -12.04 20.71 17.85
CA PRO A 385 -12.69 19.42 17.58
C PRO A 385 -14.22 19.46 17.71
N GLU A 386 -14.79 20.41 18.46
CA GLU A 386 -16.24 20.53 18.66
C GLU A 386 -16.93 21.33 17.53
N GLN A 387 -16.21 21.85 16.55
CA GLN A 387 -16.84 22.57 15.46
C GLN A 387 -17.64 21.63 14.56
N SER A 388 -18.88 22.01 14.26
CA SER A 388 -19.77 21.19 13.45
C SER A 388 -19.34 21.09 11.99
N LEU A 389 -19.70 20.02 11.30
CA LEU A 389 -19.51 19.79 9.87
C LEU A 389 -19.87 21.05 9.04
N ALA A 390 -20.99 21.71 9.31
CA ALA A 390 -21.39 22.93 8.60
C ALA A 390 -20.43 24.11 8.83
N ALA A 391 -19.77 24.19 10.00
CA ALA A 391 -18.79 25.23 10.27
C ALA A 391 -17.45 24.91 9.57
N VAL A 392 -17.03 23.64 9.58
CA VAL A 392 -15.85 23.13 8.88
C VAL A 392 -15.99 23.35 7.37
N THR A 393 -17.10 22.90 6.77
CA THR A 393 -17.40 23.09 5.34
C THR A 393 -17.30 24.56 4.93
N ARG A 394 -17.94 25.44 5.73
CA ARG A 394 -17.90 26.88 5.45
C ARG A 394 -16.49 27.45 5.56
N TYR A 395 -15.70 26.97 6.51
CA TYR A 395 -14.31 27.39 6.69
C TYR A 395 -13.47 27.00 5.47
N LEU A 396 -13.47 25.72 5.08
CA LEU A 396 -12.73 25.24 3.90
C LEU A 396 -13.14 25.97 2.63
N ALA A 397 -14.45 26.13 2.39
CA ALA A 397 -14.99 26.82 1.21
C ALA A 397 -14.64 28.32 1.19
N SER A 398 -14.66 29.01 2.35
CA SER A 398 -14.38 30.46 2.41
C SER A 398 -12.94 30.81 2.08
N TYR A 399 -12.02 29.92 2.43
CA TYR A 399 -10.59 30.13 2.25
C TYR A 399 -9.99 29.31 1.12
N ASN A 400 -10.79 28.50 0.43
CA ASN A 400 -10.36 27.55 -0.62
C ASN A 400 -9.24 26.61 -0.11
N PHE A 401 -9.39 26.10 1.10
CA PHE A 401 -8.46 25.13 1.66
C PHE A 401 -8.87 23.70 1.29
N VAL A 402 -7.89 22.85 1.09
CA VAL A 402 -8.06 21.43 0.84
C VAL A 402 -7.98 20.62 2.14
N ALA A 403 -7.40 21.19 3.19
CA ALA A 403 -7.37 20.62 4.53
C ALA A 403 -7.20 21.72 5.59
N ALA A 404 -7.57 21.43 6.83
CA ALA A 404 -7.46 22.35 7.97
C ALA A 404 -6.95 21.63 9.22
N ALA A 405 -6.09 22.30 9.99
CA ALA A 405 -5.60 21.78 11.28
C ALA A 405 -6.72 21.76 12.31
N VAL A 406 -6.79 20.70 13.11
CA VAL A 406 -7.62 20.63 14.31
C VAL A 406 -6.72 20.65 15.55
N VAL A 407 -6.97 21.57 16.48
CA VAL A 407 -6.17 21.74 17.69
C VAL A 407 -7.05 21.73 18.95
N ASP A 408 -6.48 21.29 20.05
CA ASP A 408 -7.12 21.38 21.35
C ASP A 408 -6.98 22.78 21.99
N ASN A 409 -7.56 22.94 23.18
CA ASN A 409 -7.51 24.17 23.96
C ASN A 409 -6.08 24.58 24.39
N GLU A 410 -5.12 23.68 24.31
CA GLU A 410 -3.69 23.92 24.62
C GLU A 410 -2.88 24.22 23.33
N SER A 411 -3.56 24.36 22.21
CA SER A 411 -2.97 24.54 20.87
C SER A 411 -2.05 23.37 20.46
N ARG A 412 -2.40 22.15 20.85
CA ARG A 412 -1.74 20.93 20.36
C ARG A 412 -2.50 20.43 19.14
N LEU A 413 -1.79 20.01 18.11
CA LEU A 413 -2.41 19.42 16.90
C LEU A 413 -2.97 18.04 17.26
N LEU A 414 -4.26 17.87 17.03
CA LEU A 414 -4.98 16.60 17.19
C LEU A 414 -5.03 15.83 15.86
N GLY A 415 -5.18 16.55 14.75
CA GLY A 415 -5.32 15.99 13.43
C GLY A 415 -5.55 17.07 12.38
N ALA A 416 -6.06 16.66 11.25
CA ALA A 416 -6.44 17.53 10.15
C ALA A 416 -7.73 17.02 9.50
N VAL A 417 -8.66 17.93 9.19
CA VAL A 417 -9.84 17.62 8.38
C VAL A 417 -9.51 17.93 6.93
N THR A 418 -9.82 17.02 6.04
CA THR A 418 -9.62 17.18 4.61
C THR A 418 -10.94 17.52 3.90
N VAL A 419 -10.86 17.96 2.65
CA VAL A 419 -12.07 18.34 1.88
C VAL A 419 -12.83 17.12 1.40
N ASP A 420 -12.14 16.02 1.13
CA ASP A 420 -12.69 14.73 0.73
C ASP A 420 -13.57 14.15 1.83
N ASP A 421 -13.07 14.05 3.10
CA ASP A 421 -13.88 13.58 4.25
C ASP A 421 -15.14 14.43 4.47
N VAL A 422 -15.00 15.77 4.32
CA VAL A 422 -16.16 16.67 4.40
C VAL A 422 -17.16 16.44 3.27
N LEU A 423 -16.69 16.12 2.06
CA LEU A 423 -17.58 15.86 0.92
C LEU A 423 -18.32 14.54 1.11
N ASP A 424 -17.68 13.50 1.58
CA ASP A 424 -18.32 12.21 1.84
C ASP A 424 -19.46 12.33 2.86
N HIS A 425 -19.28 13.09 3.93
CA HIS A 425 -20.34 13.39 4.90
C HIS A 425 -21.43 14.35 4.41
N LEU A 426 -21.23 15.07 3.31
CA LEU A 426 -22.20 15.99 2.75
C LEU A 426 -23.03 15.38 1.61
N LEU A 427 -22.50 14.37 0.96
CA LEU A 427 -23.18 13.65 -0.10
C LEU A 427 -24.28 12.76 0.49
N PRO A 428 -25.34 12.46 -0.25
CA PRO A 428 -26.33 11.46 0.18
C PRO A 428 -25.66 10.09 0.41
N GLU A 429 -26.10 9.33 1.40
CA GLU A 429 -25.55 7.98 1.69
C GLU A 429 -25.52 7.06 0.47
N ASN A 430 -26.42 7.26 -0.49
CA ASN A 430 -26.56 6.47 -1.72
C ASN A 430 -25.93 7.15 -2.96
N TRP A 431 -25.06 8.14 -2.81
CA TRP A 431 -24.51 8.87 -3.97
C TRP A 431 -23.68 7.94 -4.88
N ARG A 432 -23.01 6.93 -4.28
CA ARG A 432 -22.26 5.92 -5.05
C ARG A 432 -23.18 5.00 -5.86
N ASP A 433 -24.44 4.80 -5.43
CA ASP A 433 -25.45 4.00 -6.15
C ASP A 433 -26.05 4.77 -7.34
N GLU A 434 -26.22 6.08 -7.20
CA GLU A 434 -26.79 6.93 -8.25
C GLU A 434 -25.87 7.02 -9.49
N ASP A 435 -24.55 7.01 -9.32
CA ASP A 435 -23.58 6.97 -10.42
C ASP A 435 -23.72 5.70 -11.27
N LEU A 436 -23.96 4.54 -10.63
CA LEU A 436 -24.22 3.28 -11.36
C LEU A 436 -25.50 3.33 -12.20
N ALA A 437 -26.55 3.95 -11.65
CA ALA A 437 -27.82 4.07 -12.38
C ALA A 437 -27.71 5.05 -13.56
N GLU A 438 -26.89 6.09 -13.48
CA GLU A 438 -26.62 7.00 -14.58
C GLU A 438 -25.75 6.35 -15.67
N ASP A 439 -24.76 5.56 -15.31
CA ASP A 439 -23.90 4.84 -16.25
C ASP A 439 -24.68 3.74 -16.98
N GLU A 440 -25.54 2.96 -16.30
CA GLU A 440 -26.43 1.99 -16.95
C GLU A 440 -27.39 2.66 -17.94
N LEU A 441 -27.95 3.82 -17.58
CA LEU A 441 -28.82 4.60 -18.47
C LEU A 441 -28.04 5.20 -19.66
N ALA A 442 -26.78 5.52 -19.50
CA ALA A 442 -25.90 6.02 -20.55
C ALA A 442 -25.55 4.90 -21.54
N GLU A 443 -25.20 3.71 -21.03
CA GLU A 443 -24.93 2.52 -21.87
C GLU A 443 -26.17 2.05 -22.63
N GLU A 444 -27.34 2.06 -22.01
CA GLU A 444 -28.61 1.71 -22.67
C GLU A 444 -28.96 2.69 -23.81
N LYS A 445 -28.66 3.98 -23.59
CA LYS A 445 -28.84 5.01 -24.65
C LYS A 445 -27.84 4.87 -25.79
N LEU A 446 -26.59 4.52 -25.51
CA LEU A 446 -25.59 4.23 -26.57
C LEU A 446 -25.94 2.96 -27.36
N GLY A 447 -26.34 1.87 -26.68
CA GLY A 447 -26.75 0.62 -27.32
C GLY A 447 -27.97 0.75 -28.22
N ARG A 448 -28.88 1.69 -27.89
CA ARG A 448 -30.07 2.00 -28.75
C ARG A 448 -29.73 2.85 -29.98
N GLN A 449 -28.62 3.58 -30.00
CA GLN A 449 -28.21 4.38 -31.18
C GLN A 449 -27.53 3.53 -32.23
N ASP A 450 -26.86 2.46 -31.87
CA ASP A 450 -26.20 1.53 -32.83
C ASP A 450 -27.17 0.53 -33.48
N GLY A 451 -28.41 0.43 -32.97
CA GLY A 451 -29.47 -0.50 -33.43
C GLY A 451 -30.42 0.04 -34.50
N ARG A 452 -30.12 1.13 -35.24
CA ARG A 452 -30.97 1.56 -36.36
C ARG A 452 -30.77 0.62 -37.57
N PRO A 453 -31.80 -0.11 -38.01
CA PRO A 453 -31.74 -0.87 -39.23
C PRO A 453 -31.66 0.10 -40.43
N GLY A 454 -30.69 -0.16 -41.30
CA GLY A 454 -30.54 0.54 -42.56
C GLY A 454 -31.83 0.50 -43.34
N GLY A 455 -32.40 1.69 -43.65
CA GLY A 455 -33.61 1.84 -44.43
C GLY A 455 -33.37 1.35 -45.85
N ASP A 456 -34.17 0.39 -46.28
CA ASP A 456 -34.35 -0.02 -47.65
C ASP A 456 -34.76 1.18 -48.50
N GLY A 457 -33.89 1.60 -49.39
CA GLY A 457 -34.16 2.57 -50.42
C GLY A 457 -34.82 1.86 -51.60
N ASP A 458 -36.14 1.88 -51.60
CA ASP A 458 -36.92 1.51 -52.82
C ASP A 458 -37.05 2.79 -53.69
N GLY A 459 -36.43 2.78 -54.86
CA GLY A 459 -36.54 3.80 -55.88
C GLY A 459 -37.67 3.49 -56.86
N PRO A 460 -38.49 4.45 -57.26
CA PRO A 460 -39.55 4.21 -58.24
C PRO A 460 -39.05 4.27 -59.67
N ALA A 461 -39.68 3.44 -60.49
CA ALA A 461 -39.57 3.37 -61.96
C ALA A 461 -40.04 4.67 -62.65
#